data_2d29f0cdf58c3b3e7c0355788207e166
#
_entry.id   2d29f0cdf58c3b3e7c0355788207e166
#
_cell.length_a   1.000
_cell.length_b   1.000
_cell.length_c   1.000
_cell.angle_alpha   90.00
_cell.angle_beta   90.00
_cell.angle_gamma   90.00
#
_symmetry.space_group_name_H-M   'P 1'
#
loop_
_entity.id
_entity.type
_entity.pdbx_description
1 polymer ?
#
loop_
_entity_poly.entity_id
_entity_poly.type
_entity_poly.pdbx_seq_one_letter_code
_entity_poly.pdbx_strand_id
1 'polypeptide(L)'
;DNFDNVMRFLELVNSPEGMHISMRHISLSTCGLVPKIDELAKCNLQLTLSVSLHAPNDAVRDTIMPVNRAYPSQELLDACRRYYTATSRRISFEYAMINGVNDRPEDARELLRRMKGLPCHFNLIPLNHVEESPLKPSTREAVAAFQKILEDGGIPATVRRTLGGDID
;
A
#
# COMPACT_ATOMS: atom_id res chain seq x y z
N ASP A 1 2.65 -4.10 15.97
CA ASP A 1 3.48 -4.56 17.08
C ASP A 1 4.41 -3.53 17.68
N ASN A 2 4.84 -2.54 16.88
CA ASN A 2 5.74 -1.47 17.31
C ASN A 2 5.07 -0.10 17.31
N PHE A 3 3.76 -0.06 17.48
CA PHE A 3 2.95 1.15 17.30
C PHE A 3 3.37 2.29 18.23
N ASP A 4 3.49 2.01 19.52
CA ASP A 4 3.81 3.04 20.52
C ASP A 4 5.20 3.68 20.28
N ASN A 5 6.19 2.87 19.92
CA ASN A 5 7.52 3.40 19.59
C ASN A 5 7.50 4.22 18.28
N VAL A 6 6.70 3.81 17.31
CA VAL A 6 6.51 4.60 16.07
C VAL A 6 5.84 5.93 16.38
N MET A 7 4.82 5.95 17.23
CA MET A 7 4.15 7.20 17.63
C MET A 7 5.12 8.14 18.34
N ARG A 8 5.92 7.62 19.28
CA ARG A 8 6.96 8.40 19.95
C ARG A 8 8.02 8.93 18.99
N PHE A 9 8.43 8.13 18.01
CA PHE A 9 9.36 8.56 16.97
C PHE A 9 8.78 9.72 16.15
N LEU A 10 7.51 9.62 15.74
CA LEU A 10 6.81 10.68 15.00
C LEU A 10 6.75 11.98 15.77
N GLU A 11 6.47 11.92 17.06
CA GLU A 11 6.48 13.10 17.94
C GLU A 11 7.86 13.76 17.97
N LEU A 12 8.93 12.98 18.18
CA LEU A 12 10.30 13.49 18.23
C LEU A 12 10.75 14.12 16.90
N VAL A 13 10.45 13.46 15.79
CA VAL A 13 10.82 13.94 14.45
C VAL A 13 10.06 15.22 14.07
N ASN A 14 8.81 15.34 14.50
CA ASN A 14 7.98 16.52 14.24
C ASN A 14 8.23 17.68 15.20
N SER A 15 8.77 17.41 16.38
CA SER A 15 9.01 18.41 17.42
C SER A 15 9.89 19.55 16.90
N PRO A 16 9.58 20.82 17.27
CA PRO A 16 10.47 21.96 17.00
C PRO A 16 11.87 21.81 17.63
N GLU A 17 11.97 21.07 18.73
CA GLU A 17 13.24 20.77 19.41
C GLU A 17 13.95 19.55 18.80
N GLY A 18 13.28 18.81 17.90
CA GLY A 18 13.80 17.67 17.17
C GLY A 18 14.24 18.02 15.76
N MET A 19 13.84 17.19 14.79
CA MET A 19 14.17 17.40 13.39
C MET A 19 13.25 18.39 12.67
N HIS A 20 12.13 18.79 13.29
CA HIS A 20 11.12 19.70 12.77
C HIS A 20 10.58 19.30 11.39
N ILE A 21 10.45 18.00 11.14
CA ILE A 21 9.91 17.46 9.88
C ILE A 21 8.39 17.47 9.96
N SER A 22 7.75 18.14 9.01
CA SER A 22 6.29 18.16 8.92
C SER A 22 5.74 16.76 8.67
N MET A 23 4.66 16.37 9.37
CA MET A 23 3.94 15.10 9.16
C MET A 23 3.55 14.87 7.70
N ARG A 24 3.35 15.91 6.90
CA ARG A 24 3.02 15.82 5.47
C ARG A 24 4.14 15.22 4.63
N HIS A 25 5.37 15.24 5.10
CA HIS A 25 6.54 14.65 4.46
C HIS A 25 6.85 13.23 4.96
N ILE A 26 6.02 12.69 5.85
CA ILE A 26 6.20 11.38 6.42
C ILE A 26 5.19 10.42 5.80
N SER A 27 5.68 9.25 5.39
CA SER A 27 4.86 8.11 5.01
C SER A 27 5.05 7.00 6.03
N LEU A 28 3.93 6.51 6.58
CA LEU A 28 3.90 5.40 7.52
C LEU A 28 3.38 4.16 6.82
N SER A 29 4.19 3.12 6.75
CA SER A 29 3.83 1.86 6.10
C SER A 29 3.25 0.86 7.09
N THR A 30 2.24 0.12 6.64
CA THR A 30 1.63 -0.97 7.40
C THR A 30 1.27 -2.15 6.49
N CYS A 31 1.38 -3.37 7.01
CA CYS A 31 0.87 -4.57 6.34
C CYS A 31 -0.64 -4.76 6.50
N GLY A 32 -1.33 -3.91 7.29
CA GLY A 32 -2.77 -3.93 7.44
C GLY A 32 -3.27 -4.44 8.79
N LEU A 33 -2.62 -4.05 9.88
CA LEU A 33 -3.12 -4.29 11.25
C LEU A 33 -4.30 -3.34 11.51
N VAL A 34 -5.51 -3.81 11.21
CA VAL A 34 -6.74 -3.02 11.24
C VAL A 34 -6.93 -2.25 12.54
N PRO A 35 -6.79 -2.83 13.75
CA PRO A 35 -6.95 -2.09 14.99
C PRO A 35 -5.96 -0.91 15.12
N LYS A 36 -4.73 -1.06 14.57
CA LYS A 36 -3.72 -0.01 14.63
C LYS A 36 -3.95 1.09 13.59
N ILE A 37 -4.59 0.78 12.47
CA ILE A 37 -5.08 1.81 11.52
C ILE A 37 -6.19 2.64 12.18
N ASP A 38 -7.13 2.02 12.87
CA ASP A 38 -8.21 2.70 13.58
C ASP A 38 -7.68 3.56 14.75
N GLU A 39 -6.64 3.09 15.44
CA GLU A 39 -5.97 3.85 16.50
C GLU A 39 -5.23 5.07 15.91
N LEU A 40 -4.51 4.88 14.80
CA LEU A 40 -3.83 5.95 14.09
C LEU A 40 -4.81 7.01 13.57
N ALA A 41 -5.99 6.59 13.10
CA ALA A 41 -7.04 7.51 12.63
C ALA A 41 -7.48 8.49 13.72
N LYS A 42 -7.54 8.04 15.00
CA LYS A 42 -7.89 8.88 16.14
C LYS A 42 -6.84 9.95 16.45
N CYS A 43 -5.58 9.69 16.11
CA CYS A 43 -4.50 10.66 16.31
C CYS A 43 -4.56 11.84 15.33
N ASN A 44 -5.35 11.75 14.27
CA ASN A 44 -5.55 12.77 13.23
C ASN A 44 -4.24 13.39 12.70
N LEU A 45 -3.22 12.57 12.54
CA LEU A 45 -1.93 12.99 11.99
C LEU A 45 -2.05 13.23 10.49
N GLN A 46 -1.33 14.25 10.01
CA GLN A 46 -1.34 14.65 8.59
C GLN A 46 -0.30 13.91 7.75
N LEU A 47 0.08 12.70 8.15
CA LEU A 47 1.00 11.84 7.41
C LEU A 47 0.31 11.07 6.26
N THR A 48 1.09 10.50 5.37
CA THR A 48 0.59 9.56 4.35
C THR A 48 0.57 8.14 4.93
N LEU A 49 -0.58 7.50 4.91
CA LEU A 49 -0.68 6.07 5.26
C LEU A 49 -0.43 5.24 3.99
N SER A 50 0.64 4.45 4.02
CA SER A 50 0.97 3.47 2.97
C SER A 50 0.61 2.07 3.42
N VAL A 51 -0.27 1.41 2.66
CA VAL A 51 -0.81 0.10 3.00
C VAL A 51 -0.31 -0.95 2.02
N SER A 52 0.41 -1.96 2.50
CA SER A 52 0.83 -3.12 1.71
C SER A 52 -0.38 -4.00 1.41
N LEU A 53 -1.02 -3.75 0.27
CA LEU A 53 -2.19 -4.51 -0.19
C LEU A 53 -1.79 -5.75 -0.97
N HIS A 54 -0.99 -5.58 -2.02
CA HIS A 54 -0.35 -6.58 -2.87
C HIS A 54 -1.29 -7.57 -3.57
N ALA A 55 -2.60 -7.47 -3.37
CA ALA A 55 -3.56 -8.41 -3.97
C ALA A 55 -4.91 -7.74 -4.27
N PRO A 56 -5.65 -8.22 -5.27
CA PRO A 56 -6.97 -7.70 -5.60
C PRO A 56 -8.05 -8.19 -4.63
N ASN A 57 -7.84 -9.37 -4.02
CA ASN A 57 -8.81 -10.05 -3.15
C ASN A 57 -8.12 -10.97 -2.13
N ASP A 58 -8.93 -11.59 -1.26
CA ASP A 58 -8.43 -12.45 -0.18
C ASP A 58 -7.80 -13.73 -0.71
N ALA A 59 -8.36 -14.32 -1.77
CA ALA A 59 -7.84 -15.58 -2.34
C ALA A 59 -6.37 -15.43 -2.78
N VAL A 60 -6.02 -14.29 -3.37
CA VAL A 60 -4.63 -13.99 -3.73
C VAL A 60 -3.85 -13.52 -2.51
N ARG A 61 -4.44 -12.63 -1.69
CA ARG A 61 -3.75 -12.04 -0.54
C ARG A 61 -3.31 -13.07 0.49
N ASP A 62 -4.11 -14.12 0.73
CA ASP A 62 -3.78 -15.21 1.66
C ASP A 62 -2.52 -15.98 1.27
N THR A 63 -2.17 -15.98 -0.01
CA THR A 63 -0.97 -16.68 -0.50
C THR A 63 0.33 -15.92 -0.27
N ILE A 64 0.25 -14.59 -0.18
CA ILE A 64 1.44 -13.71 -0.11
C ILE A 64 1.51 -12.85 1.15
N MET A 65 0.39 -12.65 1.84
CA MET A 65 0.28 -11.79 3.03
C MET A 65 -0.41 -12.53 4.18
N PRO A 66 0.33 -13.26 5.03
CA PRO A 66 -0.27 -14.04 6.13
C PRO A 66 -1.18 -13.25 7.09
N VAL A 67 -0.95 -11.94 7.21
CA VAL A 67 -1.78 -11.02 8.01
C VAL A 67 -3.25 -10.98 7.53
N ASN A 68 -3.51 -11.33 6.27
CA ASN A 68 -4.87 -11.35 5.72
C ASN A 68 -5.80 -12.33 6.43
N ARG A 69 -5.24 -13.42 6.99
CA ARG A 69 -6.02 -14.40 7.78
C ARG A 69 -6.61 -13.81 9.05
N ALA A 70 -5.92 -12.80 9.62
CA ALA A 70 -6.40 -12.09 10.80
C ALA A 70 -7.28 -10.89 10.42
N TYR A 71 -6.96 -10.23 9.31
CA TYR A 71 -7.63 -9.02 8.83
C TYR A 71 -7.87 -9.14 7.33
N PRO A 72 -9.02 -9.69 6.90
CA PRO A 72 -9.38 -9.83 5.49
C PRO A 72 -9.34 -8.49 4.76
N SER A 73 -9.07 -8.55 3.46
CA SER A 73 -8.86 -7.35 2.65
C SER A 73 -10.05 -6.39 2.65
N GLN A 74 -11.29 -6.87 2.82
CA GLN A 74 -12.44 -5.99 2.93
C GLN A 74 -12.41 -5.20 4.24
N GLU A 75 -12.10 -5.84 5.36
CA GLU A 75 -11.96 -5.18 6.65
C GLU A 75 -10.85 -4.14 6.65
N LEU A 76 -9.72 -4.47 6.00
CA LEU A 76 -8.61 -3.54 5.78
C LEU A 76 -9.05 -2.30 4.98
N LEU A 77 -9.78 -2.48 3.87
CA LEU A 77 -10.28 -1.38 3.07
C LEU A 77 -11.29 -0.51 3.83
N ASP A 78 -12.10 -1.11 4.68
CA ASP A 78 -13.05 -0.37 5.53
C ASP A 78 -12.31 0.45 6.61
N ALA A 79 -11.22 -0.08 7.17
CA ALA A 79 -10.33 0.69 8.04
C ALA A 79 -9.67 1.86 7.29
N CYS A 80 -9.24 1.66 6.05
CA CYS A 80 -8.71 2.73 5.20
C CYS A 80 -9.76 3.83 4.93
N ARG A 81 -11.04 3.47 4.73
CA ARG A 81 -12.13 4.43 4.58
C ARG A 81 -12.35 5.23 5.86
N ARG A 82 -12.34 4.57 7.03
CA ARG A 82 -12.44 5.25 8.32
C ARG A 82 -11.26 6.21 8.54
N TYR A 83 -10.04 5.78 8.20
CA TYR A 83 -8.85 6.62 8.27
C TYR A 83 -8.98 7.86 7.38
N TYR A 84 -9.41 7.67 6.12
CA TYR A 84 -9.65 8.79 5.19
C TYR A 84 -10.72 9.76 5.74
N THR A 85 -11.82 9.25 6.26
CA THR A 85 -12.90 10.06 6.84
C THR A 85 -12.40 10.91 8.00
N ALA A 86 -11.53 10.36 8.86
CA ALA A 86 -10.99 11.05 10.02
C ALA A 86 -9.94 12.11 9.65
N THR A 87 -9.09 11.83 8.66
CA THR A 87 -7.88 12.63 8.39
C THR A 87 -7.95 13.43 7.09
N SER A 88 -8.88 13.11 6.19
CA SER A 88 -8.94 13.59 4.81
C SER A 88 -7.66 13.32 4.01
N ARG A 89 -6.80 12.38 4.48
CA ARG A 89 -5.55 12.02 3.82
C ARG A 89 -5.75 10.84 2.89
N ARG A 90 -5.38 11.02 1.62
CA ARG A 90 -5.40 9.97 0.60
C ARG A 90 -4.52 8.78 1.03
N ILE A 91 -5.02 7.56 0.83
CA ILE A 91 -4.28 6.32 1.10
C ILE A 91 -3.32 6.03 -0.06
N SER A 92 -2.10 5.59 0.26
CA SER A 92 -1.19 4.99 -0.71
C SER A 92 -1.23 3.47 -0.57
N PHE A 93 -1.57 2.76 -1.65
CA PHE A 93 -1.49 1.30 -1.68
C PHE A 93 -0.21 0.85 -2.36
N GLU A 94 0.59 0.07 -1.64
CA GLU A 94 1.75 -0.61 -2.19
C GLU A 94 1.31 -1.93 -2.82
N TYR A 95 1.72 -2.17 -4.08
CA TYR A 95 1.30 -3.33 -4.85
C TYR A 95 2.48 -3.93 -5.60
N ALA A 96 3.06 -5.01 -5.04
CA ALA A 96 4.11 -5.77 -5.69
C ALA A 96 3.52 -6.53 -6.89
N MET A 97 4.10 -6.33 -8.06
CA MET A 97 3.64 -6.95 -9.32
C MET A 97 4.31 -8.31 -9.52
N ILE A 98 3.53 -9.38 -9.35
CA ILE A 98 4.00 -10.78 -9.37
C ILE A 98 3.37 -11.50 -10.56
N ASN A 99 4.21 -11.96 -11.48
CA ASN A 99 3.78 -12.59 -12.72
C ASN A 99 2.83 -13.78 -12.48
N GLY A 100 1.67 -13.74 -13.12
CA GLY A 100 0.65 -14.78 -13.07
C GLY A 100 -0.08 -14.93 -11.73
N VAL A 101 0.24 -14.10 -10.73
CA VAL A 101 -0.38 -14.14 -9.40
C VAL A 101 -1.38 -13.01 -9.22
N ASN A 102 -0.97 -11.76 -9.48
CA ASN A 102 -1.76 -10.57 -9.19
C ASN A 102 -1.65 -9.48 -10.26
N ASP A 103 -1.12 -9.80 -11.44
CA ASP A 103 -0.78 -8.84 -12.49
C ASP A 103 -1.71 -8.87 -13.71
N ARG A 104 -2.83 -9.60 -13.62
CA ARG A 104 -3.79 -9.72 -14.71
C ARG A 104 -4.66 -8.47 -14.85
N PRO A 105 -5.15 -8.17 -16.07
CA PRO A 105 -6.09 -7.06 -16.28
C PRO A 105 -7.36 -7.15 -15.41
N GLU A 106 -7.83 -8.37 -15.11
CA GLU A 106 -8.98 -8.63 -14.23
C GLU A 106 -8.72 -8.19 -12.80
N ASP A 107 -7.49 -8.37 -12.31
CA ASP A 107 -7.06 -7.96 -10.98
C ASP A 107 -7.11 -6.43 -10.85
N ALA A 108 -6.64 -5.69 -11.86
CA ALA A 108 -6.75 -4.23 -11.90
C ALA A 108 -8.21 -3.74 -11.90
N ARG A 109 -9.07 -4.40 -12.70
CA ARG A 109 -10.51 -4.08 -12.75
C ARG A 109 -11.22 -4.39 -11.42
N GLU A 110 -10.81 -5.45 -10.73
CA GLU A 110 -11.32 -5.78 -9.39
C GLU A 110 -10.94 -4.69 -8.39
N LEU A 111 -9.68 -4.24 -8.40
CA LEU A 111 -9.24 -3.13 -7.57
C LEU A 111 -10.06 -1.86 -7.82
N LEU A 112 -10.33 -1.49 -9.08
CA LEU A 112 -11.18 -0.35 -9.40
C LEU A 112 -12.56 -0.44 -8.74
N ARG A 113 -13.19 -1.62 -8.80
CA ARG A 113 -14.51 -1.83 -8.15
C ARG A 113 -14.43 -1.68 -6.64
N ARG A 114 -13.39 -2.26 -6.03
CA ARG A 114 -13.21 -2.27 -4.57
C ARG A 114 -12.81 -0.92 -3.99
N MET A 115 -12.06 -0.11 -4.77
CA MET A 115 -11.61 1.22 -4.36
C MET A 115 -12.65 2.31 -4.60
N LYS A 116 -13.81 1.99 -5.16
CA LYS A 116 -14.86 2.99 -5.44
C LYS A 116 -15.18 3.82 -4.21
N GLY A 117 -15.06 5.15 -4.35
CA GLY A 117 -15.31 6.12 -3.27
C GLY A 117 -14.21 6.25 -2.22
N LEU A 118 -13.07 5.55 -2.37
CA LEU A 118 -11.90 5.71 -1.52
C LEU A 118 -10.79 6.45 -2.29
N PRO A 119 -10.51 7.73 -1.96
CA PRO A 119 -9.38 8.45 -2.55
C PRO A 119 -8.06 7.76 -2.23
N CYS A 120 -7.44 7.20 -3.24
CA CYS A 120 -6.20 6.45 -3.10
C CYS A 120 -5.25 6.66 -4.28
N HIS A 121 -4.06 6.14 -4.14
CA HIS A 121 -3.02 6.06 -5.14
C HIS A 121 -2.39 4.67 -5.06
N PHE A 122 -2.01 4.10 -6.19
CA PHE A 122 -1.27 2.85 -6.22
C PHE A 122 0.20 3.10 -6.56
N ASN A 123 1.09 2.53 -5.76
CA ASN A 123 2.51 2.41 -6.05
C ASN A 123 2.77 0.98 -6.51
N LEU A 124 2.91 0.80 -7.82
CA LEU A 124 3.19 -0.49 -8.44
C LEU A 124 4.69 -0.77 -8.33
N ILE A 125 5.03 -1.86 -7.67
CA ILE A 125 6.42 -2.24 -7.37
C ILE A 125 6.78 -3.46 -8.20
N PRO A 126 7.53 -3.31 -9.30
CA PRO A 126 8.09 -4.46 -9.99
C PRO A 126 8.91 -5.31 -9.02
N LEU A 127 8.63 -6.61 -8.98
CA LEU A 127 9.37 -7.53 -8.12
C LEU A 127 10.81 -7.65 -8.64
N ASN A 128 11.78 -7.65 -7.73
CA ASN A 128 13.15 -7.99 -8.10
C ASN A 128 13.26 -9.49 -8.34
N HIS A 129 14.10 -9.88 -9.30
CA HIS A 129 14.41 -11.28 -9.51
C HIS A 129 15.24 -11.81 -8.33
N VAL A 130 14.82 -12.93 -7.76
CA VAL A 130 15.55 -13.67 -6.72
C VAL A 130 15.57 -15.13 -7.15
N GLU A 131 16.75 -15.69 -7.33
CA GLU A 131 16.92 -17.04 -7.90
C GLU A 131 16.21 -18.13 -7.11
N GLU A 132 16.24 -18.04 -5.77
CA GLU A 132 15.64 -19.01 -4.88
C GLU A 132 14.12 -18.82 -4.70
N SER A 133 13.56 -17.74 -5.22
CA SER A 133 12.13 -17.47 -5.10
C SER A 133 11.32 -18.12 -6.23
N PRO A 134 10.20 -18.79 -5.91
CA PRO A 134 9.26 -19.27 -6.92
C PRO A 134 8.49 -18.11 -7.60
N LEU A 135 8.48 -16.93 -6.96
CA LEU A 135 7.80 -15.76 -7.48
C LEU A 135 8.64 -15.09 -8.57
N LYS A 136 8.00 -14.72 -9.66
CA LYS A 136 8.67 -14.10 -10.81
C LYS A 136 8.17 -12.66 -10.97
N PRO A 137 9.04 -11.73 -11.42
CA PRO A 137 8.63 -10.37 -11.73
C PRO A 137 7.65 -10.37 -12.91
N SER A 138 6.67 -9.48 -12.86
CA SER A 138 5.77 -9.20 -13.99
C SER A 138 6.54 -8.59 -15.15
N THR A 139 6.07 -8.83 -16.39
CA THR A 139 6.65 -8.19 -17.56
C THR A 139 6.35 -6.69 -17.56
N ARG A 140 7.18 -5.91 -18.27
CA ARG A 140 6.98 -4.46 -18.40
C ARG A 140 5.64 -4.13 -19.05
N GLU A 141 5.22 -4.93 -20.01
CA GLU A 141 3.95 -4.81 -20.73
C GLU A 141 2.76 -5.05 -19.77
N ALA A 142 2.84 -6.08 -18.92
CA ALA A 142 1.80 -6.38 -17.93
C ALA A 142 1.69 -5.24 -16.90
N VAL A 143 2.82 -4.74 -16.40
CA VAL A 143 2.84 -3.59 -15.48
C VAL A 143 2.23 -2.35 -16.12
N ALA A 144 2.61 -2.02 -17.36
CA ALA A 144 2.08 -0.87 -18.08
C ALA A 144 0.58 -1.01 -18.38
N ALA A 145 0.11 -2.19 -18.75
CA ALA A 145 -1.30 -2.46 -18.99
C ALA A 145 -2.12 -2.34 -17.69
N PHE A 146 -1.60 -2.86 -16.58
CA PHE A 146 -2.21 -2.77 -15.26
C PHE A 146 -2.32 -1.31 -14.80
N GLN A 147 -1.23 -0.55 -14.90
CA GLN A 147 -1.20 0.88 -14.60
C GLN A 147 -2.27 1.63 -15.41
N LYS A 148 -2.28 1.42 -16.74
CA LYS A 148 -3.24 2.09 -17.62
C LYS A 148 -4.69 1.79 -17.22
N ILE A 149 -5.03 0.57 -16.84
CA ILE A 149 -6.40 0.23 -16.41
C ILE A 149 -6.77 1.00 -15.15
N LEU A 150 -5.87 1.11 -14.17
CA LEU A 150 -6.13 1.89 -12.94
C LEU A 150 -6.33 3.37 -13.25
N GLU A 151 -5.47 3.96 -14.09
CA GLU A 151 -5.51 5.37 -14.47
C GLU A 151 -6.74 5.71 -15.31
N ASP A 152 -7.10 4.88 -16.29
CA ASP A 152 -8.32 5.03 -17.09
C ASP A 152 -9.58 4.94 -16.19
N GLY A 153 -9.51 4.18 -15.10
CA GLY A 153 -10.56 4.10 -14.09
C GLY A 153 -10.55 5.21 -13.04
N GLY A 154 -9.64 6.20 -13.18
CA GLY A 154 -9.57 7.37 -12.31
C GLY A 154 -8.75 7.18 -11.03
N ILE A 155 -8.00 6.09 -10.91
CA ILE A 155 -7.08 5.87 -9.77
C ILE A 155 -5.64 6.17 -10.24
N PRO A 156 -4.98 7.21 -9.70
CA PRO A 156 -3.58 7.46 -10.00
C PRO A 156 -2.69 6.28 -9.63
N ALA A 157 -1.78 5.91 -10.51
CA ALA A 157 -0.84 4.82 -10.27
C ALA A 157 0.57 5.22 -10.76
N THR A 158 1.58 4.92 -9.96
CA THR A 158 2.98 5.11 -10.33
C THR A 158 3.72 3.78 -10.29
N VAL A 159 4.64 3.61 -11.22
CA VAL A 159 5.54 2.44 -11.22
C VAL A 159 6.84 2.84 -10.55
N ARG A 160 7.21 2.14 -9.48
CA ARG A 160 8.48 2.36 -8.78
C ARG A 160 9.65 2.03 -9.70
N ARG A 161 10.60 2.95 -9.78
CA ARG A 161 11.86 2.67 -10.50
C ARG A 161 12.66 1.63 -9.72
N THR A 162 13.09 0.58 -10.41
CA THR A 162 14.04 -0.39 -9.87
C THR A 162 15.41 0.25 -9.92
N LEU A 163 16.02 0.48 -8.75
CA LEU A 163 17.40 0.94 -8.61
C LEU A 163 18.20 -0.21 -8.00
N GLY A 164 19.42 -0.42 -8.47
CA GLY A 164 20.32 -1.44 -7.89
C GLY A 164 20.17 -2.85 -8.45
N GLY A 165 19.45 -3.06 -9.56
CA GLY A 165 19.38 -4.36 -10.23
C GLY A 165 20.71 -4.80 -10.91
N ASP A 166 21.72 -3.95 -10.84
CA ASP A 166 23.07 -4.13 -11.37
C ASP A 166 24.13 -4.28 -10.26
N ILE A 167 23.70 -4.32 -9.00
CA ILE A 167 24.57 -4.51 -7.84
C ILE A 167 24.31 -5.93 -7.31
N ASP A 168 25.21 -6.85 -7.63
CA ASP A 168 25.28 -8.19 -7.02
C ASP A 168 25.93 -8.11 -5.63
#